data_88b88ef582784b7db79e33b85fc6803a
#
_entry.id   88b88ef582784b7db79e33b85fc6803a
#
_cell.length_a   1.000
_cell.length_b   1.000
_cell.length_c   1.000
_cell.angle_alpha   90.00
_cell.angle_beta   90.00
_cell.angle_gamma   90.00
#
_symmetry.space_group_name_H-M   'P 1'
#
loop_
_entity.id
_entity.type
_entity.pdbx_description
1 polymer ?
#
loop_
_entity_poly.entity_id
_entity_poly.type
_entity_poly.pdbx_seq_one_letter_code
_entity_poly.pdbx_strand_id
1 'polypeptide(L)'
;VHQPSPPFDAQAARRLREALGMAPGHVAYGLRAQYGILVNPEIVAAWERGTAVPGEQELTALAGVLWCSPSDLIAAASTLREHRVARGLSAEELARRVGVSASAYQRMEDEGRWRGTERQTAALAEVLGLGPRELITATGGDEALAELLRDAATTRWQAYVKPAVKMMPLPKRVVESALQRLHTEYHARMVATSSWGASGATGDEGRAYLGEITSHFWAAVGP
;
A
#
# COMPACT_ATOMS: atom_id res chain seq x y z
N VAL A 1 0.64 22.29 5.82
CA VAL A 1 0.00 21.23 5.04
C VAL A 1 -0.49 20.20 6.04
N HIS A 2 -1.82 20.03 6.15
CA HIS A 2 -2.41 19.05 7.07
C HIS A 2 -2.20 17.67 6.44
N GLN A 3 -1.25 16.91 6.95
CA GLN A 3 -1.02 15.55 6.48
C GLN A 3 -2.15 14.67 7.02
N PRO A 4 -2.78 13.81 6.21
CA PRO A 4 -3.82 12.92 6.68
C PRO A 4 -3.26 11.98 7.77
N SER A 5 -4.02 11.83 8.85
CA SER A 5 -3.67 10.87 9.90
C SER A 5 -3.76 9.43 9.36
N PRO A 6 -2.94 8.50 9.88
CA PRO A 6 -3.03 7.09 9.50
C PRO A 6 -4.45 6.53 9.74
N PRO A 7 -4.89 5.49 9.01
CA PRO A 7 -6.19 4.85 9.19
C PRO A 7 -6.23 4.09 10.52
N PHE A 8 -6.54 4.80 11.59
CA PHE A 8 -6.54 4.31 12.96
C PHE A 8 -7.72 3.37 13.25
N ASP A 9 -7.42 2.19 13.79
CA ASP A 9 -8.44 1.25 14.27
C ASP A 9 -8.82 1.56 15.73
N ALA A 10 -9.83 2.39 15.89
CA ALA A 10 -10.37 2.80 17.18
C ALA A 10 -10.87 1.61 18.03
N GLN A 11 -11.44 0.58 17.38
CA GLN A 11 -11.95 -0.59 18.08
C GLN A 11 -10.82 -1.50 18.56
N ALA A 12 -9.76 -1.66 17.77
CA ALA A 12 -8.58 -2.41 18.17
C ALA A 12 -7.93 -1.75 19.40
N ALA A 13 -7.73 -0.43 19.37
CA ALA A 13 -7.16 0.32 20.49
C ALA A 13 -7.97 0.10 21.78
N ARG A 14 -9.30 0.22 21.69
CA ARG A 14 -10.19 -0.01 22.82
C ARG A 14 -10.09 -1.45 23.34
N ARG A 15 -10.15 -2.45 22.46
CA ARG A 15 -10.04 -3.88 22.85
C ARG A 15 -8.72 -4.17 23.56
N LEU A 16 -7.60 -3.65 23.05
CA LEU A 16 -6.28 -3.84 23.65
C LEU A 16 -6.19 -3.19 25.04
N ARG A 17 -6.69 -1.96 25.19
CA ARG A 17 -6.75 -1.28 26.50
C ARG A 17 -7.59 -2.06 27.50
N GLU A 18 -8.78 -2.50 27.11
CA GLU A 18 -9.68 -3.26 27.98
C GLU A 18 -9.08 -4.62 28.38
N ALA A 19 -8.39 -5.30 27.45
CA ALA A 19 -7.68 -6.54 27.73
C ALA A 19 -6.58 -6.38 28.80
N LEU A 20 -5.94 -5.19 28.86
CA LEU A 20 -4.97 -4.84 29.88
C LEU A 20 -5.61 -4.36 31.20
N GLY A 21 -6.93 -4.30 31.29
CA GLY A 21 -7.64 -3.77 32.47
C GLY A 21 -7.42 -2.27 32.71
N MET A 22 -7.02 -1.52 31.68
CA MET A 22 -6.70 -0.09 31.78
C MET A 22 -7.93 0.78 31.55
N ALA A 23 -8.06 1.86 32.33
CA ALA A 23 -8.96 2.97 32.01
C ALA A 23 -8.26 3.96 31.02
N PRO A 24 -9.02 4.81 30.28
CA PRO A 24 -8.42 5.85 29.42
C PRO A 24 -7.43 6.76 30.15
N GLY A 25 -7.66 7.02 31.44
CA GLY A 25 -6.74 7.79 32.29
C GLY A 25 -5.37 7.11 32.50
N HIS A 26 -5.32 5.77 32.58
CA HIS A 26 -4.06 5.03 32.67
C HIS A 26 -3.27 5.16 31.37
N VAL A 27 -3.94 5.14 30.23
CA VAL A 27 -3.31 5.35 28.91
C VAL A 27 -2.73 6.77 28.81
N ALA A 28 -3.54 7.78 29.15
CA ALA A 28 -3.10 9.18 29.16
C ALA A 28 -1.89 9.40 30.08
N TYR A 29 -1.90 8.78 31.25
CA TYR A 29 -0.74 8.79 32.17
C TYR A 29 0.50 8.12 31.55
N GLY A 30 0.35 6.94 30.94
CA GLY A 30 1.42 6.21 30.28
C GLY A 30 2.05 7.01 29.13
N LEU A 31 1.24 7.64 28.28
CA LEU A 31 1.69 8.51 27.19
C LEU A 31 2.53 9.67 27.72
N ARG A 32 2.07 10.31 28.80
CA ARG A 32 2.83 11.39 29.44
C ARG A 32 4.13 10.91 30.09
N ALA A 33 4.05 9.84 30.89
CA ALA A 33 5.17 9.38 31.70
C ALA A 33 6.30 8.76 30.88
N GLN A 34 5.98 8.02 29.81
CA GLN A 34 6.97 7.29 28.99
C GLN A 34 7.41 8.07 27.74
N TYR A 35 6.50 8.86 27.15
CA TYR A 35 6.72 9.51 25.85
C TYR A 35 6.64 11.03 25.90
N GLY A 36 6.29 11.64 27.05
CA GLY A 36 6.15 13.09 27.18
C GLY A 36 4.95 13.66 26.42
N ILE A 37 4.02 12.84 25.96
CA ILE A 37 2.84 13.26 25.18
C ILE A 37 1.71 13.66 26.13
N LEU A 38 1.29 14.92 26.02
CA LEU A 38 0.29 15.51 26.89
C LEU A 38 -1.10 15.36 26.25
N VAL A 39 -1.81 14.32 26.60
CA VAL A 39 -3.23 14.12 26.27
C VAL A 39 -4.02 13.87 27.55
N ASN A 40 -5.28 14.26 27.54
CA ASN A 40 -6.20 13.97 28.64
C ASN A 40 -6.99 12.67 28.36
N PRO A 41 -7.66 12.07 29.39
CA PRO A 41 -8.44 10.87 29.22
C PRO A 41 -9.59 11.00 28.20
N GLU A 42 -10.15 12.20 28.03
CA GLU A 42 -11.23 12.48 27.07
C GLU A 42 -10.75 12.37 25.62
N ILE A 43 -9.49 12.73 25.35
CA ILE A 43 -8.88 12.57 24.02
C ILE A 43 -8.67 11.08 23.73
N VAL A 44 -8.17 10.29 24.69
CA VAL A 44 -8.04 8.84 24.51
C VAL A 44 -9.41 8.21 24.23
N ALA A 45 -10.43 8.60 25.00
CA ALA A 45 -11.79 8.13 24.77
C ALA A 45 -12.37 8.62 23.42
N ALA A 46 -11.98 9.80 22.92
CA ALA A 46 -12.38 10.29 21.60
C ALA A 46 -11.73 9.47 20.48
N TRP A 47 -10.45 9.07 20.61
CA TRP A 47 -9.78 8.15 19.70
C TRP A 47 -10.54 6.81 19.62
N GLU A 48 -10.87 6.22 20.76
CA GLU A 48 -11.58 4.93 20.84
C GLU A 48 -13.02 4.97 20.32
N ARG A 49 -13.64 6.15 20.26
CA ARG A 49 -14.94 6.35 19.61
C ARG A 49 -14.84 6.69 18.13
N GLY A 50 -13.61 6.90 17.61
CA GLY A 50 -13.40 7.34 16.24
C GLY A 50 -13.80 8.80 15.98
N THR A 51 -14.04 9.60 17.03
CA THR A 51 -14.39 11.04 16.92
C THR A 51 -13.15 11.94 16.81
N ALA A 52 -11.99 11.40 17.15
CA ALA A 52 -10.67 11.99 16.90
C ALA A 52 -9.72 10.88 16.46
N VAL A 53 -8.61 11.24 15.83
CA VAL A 53 -7.58 10.31 15.36
C VAL A 53 -6.24 10.76 15.94
N PRO A 54 -5.44 9.82 16.50
CA PRO A 54 -4.10 10.15 16.97
C PRO A 54 -3.19 10.51 15.80
N GLY A 55 -2.25 11.45 16.02
CA GLY A 55 -1.17 11.70 15.10
C GLY A 55 -0.15 10.56 15.08
N GLU A 56 0.84 10.65 14.18
CA GLU A 56 1.85 9.58 14.01
C GLU A 56 2.63 9.29 15.29
N GLN A 57 3.08 10.34 15.99
CA GLN A 57 3.80 10.19 17.27
C GLN A 57 2.90 9.63 18.36
N GLU A 58 1.66 10.10 18.44
CA GLU A 58 0.68 9.63 19.41
C GLU A 58 0.32 8.16 19.17
N LEU A 59 0.16 7.74 17.91
CA LEU A 59 -0.13 6.36 17.54
C LEU A 59 1.02 5.43 17.93
N THR A 60 2.26 5.81 17.62
CA THR A 60 3.45 5.02 17.99
C THR A 60 3.59 4.89 19.50
N ALA A 61 3.38 5.98 20.25
CA ALA A 61 3.41 5.97 21.70
C ALA A 61 2.26 5.16 22.30
N LEU A 62 1.05 5.27 21.73
CA LEU A 62 -0.12 4.51 22.13
C LEU A 62 0.13 3.01 22.00
N ALA A 63 0.73 2.57 20.90
CA ALA A 63 1.13 1.18 20.71
C ALA A 63 2.07 0.70 21.81
N GLY A 64 3.07 1.51 22.17
CA GLY A 64 3.98 1.20 23.27
C GLY A 64 3.27 1.10 24.64
N VAL A 65 2.34 2.01 24.93
CA VAL A 65 1.56 1.96 26.20
C VAL A 65 0.62 0.76 26.24
N LEU A 66 0.08 0.35 25.08
CA LEU A 66 -0.81 -0.81 24.95
C LEU A 66 -0.06 -2.14 24.72
N TRP A 67 1.28 -2.13 24.75
CA TRP A 67 2.12 -3.31 24.56
C TRP A 67 1.82 -4.07 23.25
N CYS A 68 1.55 -3.33 22.18
CA CYS A 68 1.26 -3.87 20.86
C CYS A 68 2.15 -3.22 19.78
N SER A 69 2.08 -3.72 18.56
CA SER A 69 2.73 -3.08 17.42
C SER A 69 1.85 -1.94 16.89
N PRO A 70 2.45 -0.87 16.31
CA PRO A 70 1.66 0.16 15.61
C PRO A 70 0.74 -0.41 14.52
N SER A 71 1.14 -1.51 13.85
CA SER A 71 0.31 -2.24 12.89
C SER A 71 -1.01 -2.76 13.46
N ASP A 72 -1.05 -3.09 14.76
CA ASP A 72 -2.27 -3.58 15.41
C ASP A 72 -3.31 -2.47 15.63
N LEU A 73 -2.90 -1.20 15.46
CA LEU A 73 -3.72 0.00 15.59
C LEU A 73 -4.05 0.65 14.24
N ILE A 74 -3.65 0.04 13.12
CA ILE A 74 -3.90 0.53 11.75
C ILE A 74 -4.81 -0.45 11.03
N ALA A 75 -5.97 0.02 10.57
CA ALA A 75 -6.98 -0.83 9.94
C ALA A 75 -6.54 -1.38 8.57
N ALA A 76 -5.97 -0.53 7.71
CA ALA A 76 -5.44 -0.91 6.41
C ALA A 76 -4.43 0.14 5.94
N ALA A 77 -3.16 -0.23 5.86
CA ALA A 77 -2.15 0.64 5.27
C ALA A 77 -2.17 0.53 3.74
N SER A 78 -2.16 1.66 3.05
CA SER A 78 -2.18 1.76 1.60
C SER A 78 -1.10 2.69 1.03
N THR A 79 -0.58 3.61 1.84
CA THR A 79 0.46 4.56 1.45
C THR A 79 1.81 4.19 2.07
N LEU A 80 2.91 4.70 1.50
CA LEU A 80 4.26 4.52 2.08
C LEU A 80 4.32 4.96 3.54
N ARG A 81 3.69 6.08 3.85
CA ARG A 81 3.62 6.62 5.21
C ARG A 81 2.94 5.67 6.18
N GLU A 82 1.77 5.16 5.81
CA GLU A 82 0.99 4.26 6.64
C GLU A 82 1.73 2.95 6.90
N HIS A 83 2.36 2.37 5.88
CA HIS A 83 3.21 1.18 6.03
C HIS A 83 4.43 1.45 6.91
N ARG A 84 5.06 2.63 6.77
CA ARG A 84 6.19 3.04 7.63
C ARG A 84 5.76 3.17 9.10
N VAL A 85 4.65 3.87 9.34
CA VAL A 85 4.09 4.05 10.69
C VAL A 85 3.70 2.70 11.29
N ALA A 86 3.08 1.81 10.51
CA ALA A 86 2.75 0.45 10.93
C ALA A 86 3.97 -0.35 11.38
N ARG A 87 5.16 -0.03 10.85
CA ARG A 87 6.46 -0.62 11.26
C ARG A 87 7.13 0.13 12.42
N GLY A 88 6.53 1.21 12.92
CA GLY A 88 7.10 2.03 13.98
C GLY A 88 8.39 2.74 13.58
N LEU A 89 8.59 3.00 12.28
CA LEU A 89 9.80 3.63 11.74
C LEU A 89 9.61 5.14 11.57
N SER A 90 10.67 5.93 11.90
CA SER A 90 10.73 7.32 11.46
C SER A 90 11.06 7.42 9.97
N ALA A 91 10.75 8.57 9.35
CA ALA A 91 11.10 8.81 7.94
C ALA A 91 12.62 8.75 7.71
N GLU A 92 13.41 9.28 8.65
CA GLU A 92 14.87 9.26 8.61
C GLU A 92 15.42 7.82 8.72
N GLU A 93 14.82 7.02 9.58
CA GLU A 93 15.25 5.63 9.76
C GLU A 93 14.98 4.79 8.53
N LEU A 94 13.78 4.92 7.94
CA LEU A 94 13.45 4.21 6.71
C LEU A 94 14.32 4.68 5.54
N ALA A 95 14.49 6.01 5.37
CA ALA A 95 15.37 6.58 4.34
C ALA A 95 16.79 6.01 4.41
N ARG A 96 17.35 5.94 5.62
CA ARG A 96 18.69 5.36 5.86
C ARG A 96 18.76 3.89 5.49
N ARG A 97 17.75 3.07 5.86
CA ARG A 97 17.70 1.64 5.55
C ARG A 97 17.59 1.36 4.06
N VAL A 98 16.85 2.21 3.34
CA VAL A 98 16.62 2.09 1.90
C VAL A 98 17.76 2.70 1.07
N GLY A 99 18.59 3.55 1.67
CA GLY A 99 19.72 4.20 1.00
C GLY A 99 19.31 5.42 0.17
N VAL A 100 18.37 6.22 0.69
CA VAL A 100 17.99 7.54 0.16
C VAL A 100 18.22 8.62 1.21
N SER A 101 18.32 9.89 0.80
CA SER A 101 18.35 10.97 1.79
C SER A 101 16.97 11.15 2.46
N ALA A 102 16.96 11.57 3.73
CA ALA A 102 15.73 11.81 4.47
C ALA A 102 14.81 12.81 3.74
N SER A 103 15.38 13.88 3.20
CA SER A 103 14.63 14.90 2.46
C SER A 103 14.05 14.39 1.12
N ALA A 104 14.75 13.48 0.44
CA ALA A 104 14.22 12.84 -0.77
C ALA A 104 13.09 11.88 -0.44
N TYR A 105 13.25 11.06 0.62
CA TYR A 105 12.21 10.16 1.08
C TYR A 105 10.94 10.95 1.48
N GLN A 106 11.10 11.99 2.31
CA GLN A 106 9.98 12.82 2.74
C GLN A 106 9.17 13.39 1.57
N ARG A 107 9.86 13.92 0.54
CA ARG A 107 9.17 14.40 -0.67
C ARG A 107 8.40 13.30 -1.39
N MET A 108 8.98 12.10 -1.53
CA MET A 108 8.32 10.95 -2.17
C MET A 108 7.09 10.50 -1.36
N GLU A 109 7.19 10.53 -0.04
CA GLU A 109 6.07 10.21 0.86
C GLU A 109 4.95 11.26 0.76
N ASP A 110 5.30 12.56 0.76
CA ASP A 110 4.34 13.67 0.64
C ASP A 110 3.65 13.72 -0.74
N GLU A 111 4.39 13.36 -1.80
CA GLU A 111 3.85 13.27 -3.17
C GLU A 111 3.05 11.96 -3.41
N GLY A 112 3.13 10.99 -2.50
CA GLY A 112 2.57 9.66 -2.69
C GLY A 112 3.19 8.90 -3.87
N ARG A 113 4.46 9.20 -4.20
CA ARG A 113 5.10 8.72 -5.42
C ARG A 113 6.54 8.31 -5.20
N TRP A 114 6.83 7.04 -5.29
CA TRP A 114 8.19 6.51 -5.17
C TRP A 114 9.00 6.72 -6.46
N ARG A 115 10.27 7.13 -6.30
CA ARG A 115 11.21 7.37 -7.43
C ARG A 115 12.59 6.75 -7.15
N GLY A 116 12.62 5.69 -6.36
CA GLY A 116 13.86 4.97 -6.07
C GLY A 116 14.35 4.13 -7.24
N THR A 117 15.62 3.76 -7.19
CA THR A 117 16.20 2.75 -8.08
C THR A 117 15.64 1.36 -7.79
N GLU A 118 15.82 0.40 -8.69
CA GLU A 118 15.39 -0.99 -8.50
C GLU A 118 15.91 -1.58 -7.17
N ARG A 119 17.19 -1.34 -6.83
CA ARG A 119 17.78 -1.75 -5.55
C ARG A 119 17.09 -1.10 -4.35
N GLN A 120 16.79 0.19 -4.43
CA GLN A 120 16.11 0.92 -3.37
C GLN A 120 14.66 0.46 -3.22
N THR A 121 13.99 0.15 -4.32
CA THR A 121 12.62 -0.40 -4.33
C THR A 121 12.57 -1.79 -3.69
N ALA A 122 13.54 -2.64 -3.98
CA ALA A 122 13.66 -3.95 -3.34
C ALA A 122 13.91 -3.82 -1.82
N ALA A 123 14.83 -2.92 -1.41
CA ALA A 123 15.09 -2.65 0.00
C ALA A 123 13.85 -2.07 0.71
N LEU A 124 13.09 -1.20 0.04
CA LEU A 124 11.84 -0.66 0.58
C LEU A 124 10.81 -1.77 0.83
N ALA A 125 10.61 -2.66 -0.14
CA ALA A 125 9.72 -3.80 -0.02
C ALA A 125 10.11 -4.72 1.15
N GLU A 126 11.41 -5.01 1.29
CA GLU A 126 11.96 -5.84 2.38
C GLU A 126 11.75 -5.20 3.76
N VAL A 127 12.14 -3.92 3.92
CA VAL A 127 12.05 -3.21 5.21
C VAL A 127 10.59 -3.05 5.66
N LEU A 128 9.69 -2.76 4.73
CA LEU A 128 8.27 -2.62 5.01
C LEU A 128 7.50 -3.95 5.00
N GLY A 129 8.12 -5.04 4.51
CA GLY A 129 7.48 -6.35 4.37
C GLY A 129 6.32 -6.34 3.39
N LEU A 130 6.47 -5.63 2.27
CA LEU A 130 5.43 -5.48 1.25
C LEU A 130 5.52 -6.57 0.19
N GLY A 131 4.39 -7.20 -0.10
CA GLY A 131 4.24 -8.00 -1.30
C GLY A 131 4.26 -7.14 -2.57
N PRO A 132 4.43 -7.75 -3.76
CA PRO A 132 4.53 -6.99 -5.01
C PRO A 132 3.32 -6.07 -5.28
N ARG A 133 2.11 -6.54 -4.99
CA ARG A 133 0.88 -5.77 -5.15
C ARG A 133 0.80 -4.58 -4.19
N GLU A 134 1.06 -4.85 -2.90
CA GLU A 134 1.08 -3.81 -1.87
C GLU A 134 2.14 -2.74 -2.16
N LEU A 135 3.31 -3.16 -2.67
CA LEU A 135 4.37 -2.26 -3.05
C LEU A 135 3.92 -1.30 -4.17
N ILE A 136 3.25 -1.79 -5.20
CA ILE A 136 2.74 -0.96 -6.30
C ILE A 136 1.76 0.08 -5.75
N THR A 137 0.78 -0.33 -4.94
CA THR A 137 -0.19 0.59 -4.34
C THR A 137 0.50 1.60 -3.42
N ALA A 138 1.35 1.14 -2.50
CA ALA A 138 2.05 2.02 -1.57
C ALA A 138 2.97 3.05 -2.27
N THR A 139 3.51 2.70 -3.43
CA THR A 139 4.40 3.57 -4.22
C THR A 139 3.67 4.48 -5.21
N GLY A 140 2.33 4.42 -5.28
CA GLY A 140 1.52 5.19 -6.22
C GLY A 140 1.69 4.73 -7.67
N GLY A 141 2.00 3.45 -7.87
CA GLY A 141 2.30 2.86 -9.18
C GLY A 141 1.09 2.24 -9.90
N ASP A 142 -0.11 2.24 -9.28
CA ASP A 142 -1.28 1.51 -9.80
C ASP A 142 -1.67 1.93 -11.22
N GLU A 143 -1.77 3.25 -11.49
CA GLU A 143 -2.15 3.73 -12.82
C GLU A 143 -1.05 3.47 -13.86
N ALA A 144 0.21 3.68 -13.50
CA ALA A 144 1.32 3.40 -14.39
C ALA A 144 1.42 1.90 -14.73
N LEU A 145 1.13 1.02 -13.76
CA LEU A 145 1.01 -0.41 -14.02
C LEU A 145 -0.18 -0.71 -14.93
N ALA A 146 -1.35 -0.13 -14.67
CA ALA A 146 -2.54 -0.35 -15.49
C ALA A 146 -2.31 0.06 -16.96
N GLU A 147 -1.69 1.20 -17.21
CA GLU A 147 -1.31 1.66 -18.56
C GLU A 147 -0.35 0.67 -19.24
N LEU A 148 0.72 0.29 -18.54
CA LEU A 148 1.69 -0.68 -19.04
C LEU A 148 1.04 -2.02 -19.42
N LEU A 149 0.12 -2.51 -18.58
CA LEU A 149 -0.58 -3.78 -18.82
C LEU A 149 -1.57 -3.68 -20.00
N ARG A 150 -2.27 -2.54 -20.15
CA ARG A 150 -3.15 -2.30 -21.32
C ARG A 150 -2.34 -2.31 -22.62
N ASP A 151 -1.20 -1.64 -22.64
CA ASP A 151 -0.30 -1.63 -23.78
C ASP A 151 0.25 -3.03 -24.08
N ALA A 152 0.68 -3.76 -23.06
CA ALA A 152 1.16 -5.13 -23.22
C ALA A 152 0.09 -6.08 -23.76
N ALA A 153 -1.17 -5.94 -23.33
CA ALA A 153 -2.27 -6.77 -23.81
C ALA A 153 -2.63 -6.47 -25.27
N THR A 154 -2.56 -5.22 -25.69
CA THR A 154 -3.00 -4.77 -27.01
C THR A 154 -1.90 -4.76 -28.08
N THR A 155 -0.63 -4.79 -27.67
CA THR A 155 0.51 -4.70 -28.59
C THR A 155 1.50 -5.88 -28.40
N ARG A 156 2.80 -5.63 -28.44
CA ARG A 156 3.85 -6.64 -28.28
C ARG A 156 4.25 -6.76 -26.80
N TRP A 157 3.63 -7.65 -26.06
CA TRP A 157 3.84 -7.85 -24.62
C TRP A 157 5.32 -7.98 -24.21
N GLN A 158 6.19 -8.55 -25.09
CA GLN A 158 7.60 -8.73 -24.79
C GLN A 158 8.35 -7.42 -24.51
N ALA A 159 7.90 -6.32 -25.12
CA ALA A 159 8.51 -5.00 -24.93
C ALA A 159 8.29 -4.46 -23.50
N TYR A 160 7.24 -4.92 -22.82
CA TYR A 160 6.82 -4.44 -21.50
C TYR A 160 7.36 -5.26 -20.33
N VAL A 161 8.04 -6.39 -20.60
CA VAL A 161 8.63 -7.24 -19.54
C VAL A 161 9.65 -6.47 -18.69
N LYS A 162 10.61 -5.80 -19.32
CA LYS A 162 11.64 -5.03 -18.58
C LYS A 162 11.03 -3.86 -17.78
N PRO A 163 10.15 -3.02 -18.36
CA PRO A 163 9.43 -2.00 -17.58
C PRO A 163 8.68 -2.56 -16.38
N ALA A 164 7.93 -3.65 -16.55
CA ALA A 164 7.16 -4.27 -15.47
C ALA A 164 8.05 -4.79 -14.33
N VAL A 165 9.16 -5.49 -14.67
CA VAL A 165 10.13 -5.98 -13.66
C VAL A 165 10.78 -4.85 -12.86
N LYS A 166 10.96 -3.66 -13.46
CA LYS A 166 11.47 -2.50 -12.72
C LYS A 166 10.50 -1.92 -11.71
N MET A 167 9.20 -2.12 -11.91
CA MET A 167 8.17 -1.59 -11.02
C MET A 167 7.96 -2.47 -9.78
N MET A 168 8.23 -3.77 -9.89
CA MET A 168 7.94 -4.73 -8.82
C MET A 168 9.01 -5.83 -8.73
N PRO A 169 9.35 -6.31 -7.52
CA PRO A 169 10.36 -7.34 -7.30
C PRO A 169 9.81 -8.75 -7.60
N LEU A 170 9.36 -8.97 -8.84
CA LEU A 170 8.91 -10.28 -9.32
C LEU A 170 9.96 -10.94 -10.21
N PRO A 171 10.08 -12.27 -10.17
CA PRO A 171 10.93 -13.00 -11.10
C PRO A 171 10.50 -12.72 -12.55
N LYS A 172 11.46 -12.43 -13.42
CA LYS A 172 11.21 -12.10 -14.82
C LYS A 172 10.29 -13.11 -15.51
N ARG A 173 10.49 -14.42 -15.26
CA ARG A 173 9.67 -15.49 -15.84
C ARG A 173 8.19 -15.40 -15.45
N VAL A 174 7.91 -14.98 -14.21
CA VAL A 174 6.52 -14.80 -13.73
C VAL A 174 5.86 -13.65 -14.48
N VAL A 175 6.57 -12.53 -14.62
CA VAL A 175 6.08 -11.37 -15.38
C VAL A 175 5.88 -11.72 -16.86
N GLU A 176 6.82 -12.43 -17.50
CA GLU A 176 6.69 -12.90 -18.88
C GLU A 176 5.46 -13.76 -19.07
N SER A 177 5.25 -14.76 -18.20
CA SER A 177 4.07 -15.64 -18.27
C SER A 177 2.76 -14.87 -18.07
N ALA A 178 2.71 -13.95 -17.11
CA ALA A 178 1.53 -13.14 -16.85
C ALA A 178 1.19 -12.22 -18.04
N LEU A 179 2.17 -11.50 -18.58
CA LEU A 179 1.95 -10.62 -19.74
C LEU A 179 1.54 -11.40 -20.99
N GLN A 180 2.15 -12.55 -21.23
CA GLN A 180 1.77 -13.43 -22.36
C GLN A 180 0.33 -13.91 -22.21
N ARG A 181 -0.09 -14.29 -20.99
CA ARG A 181 -1.45 -14.71 -20.69
C ARG A 181 -2.46 -13.58 -20.95
N LEU A 182 -2.18 -12.38 -20.44
CA LEU A 182 -3.05 -11.22 -20.69
C LEU A 182 -3.23 -10.92 -22.19
N HIS A 183 -2.13 -10.94 -22.94
CA HIS A 183 -2.17 -10.73 -24.38
C HIS A 183 -3.01 -11.81 -25.09
N THR A 184 -2.80 -13.08 -24.77
CA THR A 184 -3.54 -14.20 -25.36
C THR A 184 -5.03 -14.12 -25.04
N GLU A 185 -5.37 -13.84 -23.78
CA GLU A 185 -6.76 -13.72 -23.33
C GLU A 185 -7.49 -12.54 -23.97
N TYR A 186 -6.82 -11.39 -24.08
CA TYR A 186 -7.39 -10.22 -24.78
C TYR A 186 -7.69 -10.54 -26.24
N HIS A 187 -6.73 -11.09 -26.98
CA HIS A 187 -6.90 -11.43 -28.38
C HIS A 187 -7.95 -12.52 -28.63
N ALA A 188 -8.04 -13.52 -27.75
CA ALA A 188 -9.08 -14.53 -27.83
C ALA A 188 -10.48 -13.94 -27.70
N ARG A 189 -10.70 -12.96 -26.82
CA ARG A 189 -11.97 -12.23 -26.68
C ARG A 189 -12.30 -11.41 -27.94
N MET A 190 -11.30 -10.74 -28.49
CA MET A 190 -11.47 -9.95 -29.71
C MET A 190 -11.86 -10.81 -30.93
N VAL A 191 -11.29 -12.04 -31.04
CA VAL A 191 -11.61 -12.97 -32.15
C VAL A 191 -13.00 -13.59 -31.96
N ALA A 192 -13.35 -14.02 -30.73
CA ALA A 192 -14.63 -14.67 -30.45
C ALA A 192 -15.81 -13.76 -30.82
N THR A 193 -15.73 -12.47 -30.59
CA THR A 193 -16.77 -11.49 -30.90
C THR A 193 -16.86 -11.15 -32.38
N SER A 194 -15.77 -11.25 -33.12
CA SER A 194 -15.76 -11.02 -34.57
C SER A 194 -16.50 -12.12 -35.36
N SER A 195 -16.60 -13.33 -34.78
CA SER A 195 -17.20 -14.50 -35.45
C SER A 195 -18.74 -14.53 -35.41
N TRP A 196 -19.40 -13.72 -34.58
CA TRP A 196 -20.84 -13.79 -34.32
C TRP A 196 -21.63 -12.60 -34.91
N GLY A 197 -21.06 -11.77 -35.77
CA GLY A 197 -21.79 -10.76 -36.57
C GLY A 197 -22.42 -9.61 -35.76
N ALA A 198 -22.11 -9.45 -34.48
CA ALA A 198 -22.66 -8.39 -33.64
C ALA A 198 -21.65 -7.23 -33.54
N SER A 199 -21.74 -6.27 -34.44
CA SER A 199 -20.80 -5.15 -34.54
C SER A 199 -20.85 -4.12 -33.41
N GLY A 200 -21.61 -4.35 -32.34
CA GLY A 200 -21.66 -3.48 -31.14
C GLY A 200 -21.03 -4.10 -29.87
N ALA A 201 -21.14 -5.40 -29.68
CA ALA A 201 -20.70 -6.10 -28.45
C ALA A 201 -19.18 -6.31 -28.38
N THR A 202 -18.49 -6.33 -29.52
CA THR A 202 -17.04 -6.63 -29.63
C THR A 202 -16.17 -5.61 -28.90
N GLY A 203 -16.54 -4.31 -29.01
CA GLY A 203 -15.79 -3.24 -28.36
C GLY A 203 -16.01 -3.15 -26.84
N ASP A 204 -17.11 -3.71 -26.35
CA ASP A 204 -17.44 -3.63 -24.92
C ASP A 204 -16.75 -4.69 -24.10
N GLU A 205 -16.65 -5.94 -24.58
CA GLU A 205 -15.91 -7.01 -23.88
C GLU A 205 -14.41 -6.72 -23.79
N GLY A 206 -13.81 -6.23 -24.87
CA GLY A 206 -12.41 -5.81 -24.88
C GLY A 206 -12.15 -4.65 -23.92
N ARG A 207 -13.03 -3.66 -23.89
CA ARG A 207 -12.94 -2.52 -22.97
C ARG A 207 -13.13 -2.95 -21.51
N ALA A 208 -14.09 -3.80 -21.23
CA ALA A 208 -14.32 -4.34 -19.89
C ALA A 208 -13.09 -5.11 -19.39
N TYR A 209 -12.50 -5.97 -20.23
CA TYR A 209 -11.26 -6.68 -19.91
C TYR A 209 -10.11 -5.73 -19.59
N LEU A 210 -9.89 -4.69 -20.41
CA LEU A 210 -8.86 -3.68 -20.16
C LEU A 210 -9.17 -2.81 -18.94
N GLY A 211 -10.43 -2.64 -18.57
CA GLY A 211 -10.84 -1.97 -17.34
C GLY A 211 -10.40 -2.72 -16.07
N GLU A 212 -10.36 -4.05 -16.14
CA GLU A 212 -9.96 -4.93 -15.02
C GLU A 212 -8.56 -5.54 -15.19
N ILE A 213 -7.72 -4.96 -16.06
CA ILE A 213 -6.44 -5.56 -16.49
C ILE A 213 -5.50 -5.83 -15.32
N THR A 214 -5.47 -4.99 -14.31
CA THR A 214 -4.65 -5.18 -13.11
C THR A 214 -5.11 -6.38 -12.29
N SER A 215 -6.43 -6.59 -12.18
CA SER A 215 -6.99 -7.76 -11.49
C SER A 215 -6.63 -9.06 -12.24
N HIS A 216 -6.72 -9.05 -13.55
CA HIS A 216 -6.30 -10.18 -14.39
C HIS A 216 -4.80 -10.46 -14.28
N PHE A 217 -3.97 -9.41 -14.22
CA PHE A 217 -2.53 -9.55 -14.02
C PHE A 217 -2.22 -10.24 -12.69
N TRP A 218 -2.77 -9.75 -11.59
CA TRP A 218 -2.51 -10.35 -10.28
C TRP A 218 -3.05 -11.78 -10.17
N ALA A 219 -4.18 -12.08 -10.81
CA ALA A 219 -4.67 -13.47 -10.91
C ALA A 219 -3.73 -14.38 -11.73
N ALA A 220 -3.04 -13.83 -12.72
CA ALA A 220 -2.07 -14.58 -13.53
C ALA A 220 -0.72 -14.76 -12.80
N VAL A 221 -0.32 -13.82 -11.95
CA VAL A 221 0.89 -13.92 -11.11
C VAL A 221 0.72 -14.97 -10.02
N GLY A 222 -0.51 -15.12 -9.53
CA GLY A 222 -0.82 -16.01 -8.40
C GLY A 222 -0.58 -15.37 -7.04
N PRO A 223 -0.89 -16.08 -5.96
CA PRO A 223 -0.69 -15.63 -4.58
C PRO A 223 0.79 -15.55 -4.19
#